data_22c75148776b48c27c63ced686d37976
#
_entry.id   22c75148776b48c27c63ced686d37976
#
_cell.length_a   1.000
_cell.length_b   1.000
_cell.length_c   1.000
_cell.angle_alpha   90.00
_cell.angle_beta   90.00
_cell.angle_gamma   90.00
#
_symmetry.space_group_name_H-M   'P 1'
#
loop_
_entity.id
_entity.type
_entity.pdbx_description
1 polymer ?
#
loop_
_entity_poly.entity_id
_entity_poly.type
_entity_poly.pdbx_seq_one_letter_code
_entity_poly.pdbx_strand_id
1 'polypeptide(L)'
;MYEQLKLDNQLCFRLYTAARLIAGAYGPYFESLGITYPQYLVLLVLWEKDQQPVNDIAKRLHLETNTVTPLLQRMERQGLVTRVKGEVDTRQRIVCLTDAGKAMEEQAKDIPNRLGAEVTKYVSIEELTSLILSLDKLIEGLK
;
A
#
# COMPACT_ATOMS: atom_id res chain seq x y z
N MET A 1 34.72 -12.77 -12.30
CA MET A 1 33.42 -12.38 -11.76
C MET A 1 33.32 -12.85 -10.32
N TYR A 2 33.03 -11.94 -9.42
CA TYR A 2 32.87 -12.28 -8.01
C TYR A 2 31.53 -12.96 -7.77
N GLU A 3 31.51 -14.07 -7.03
CA GLU A 3 30.28 -14.82 -6.73
C GLU A 3 29.22 -13.96 -6.04
N GLN A 4 29.65 -13.10 -5.11
CA GLN A 4 28.74 -12.23 -4.38
C GLN A 4 28.05 -11.16 -5.25
N LEU A 5 28.51 -10.93 -6.46
CA LEU A 5 27.92 -9.98 -7.41
C LEU A 5 27.01 -10.64 -8.42
N LYS A 6 26.86 -11.95 -8.40
CA LYS A 6 25.91 -12.64 -9.29
C LYS A 6 24.48 -12.27 -8.91
N LEU A 7 23.66 -12.05 -9.93
CA LEU A 7 22.26 -11.66 -9.76
C LEU A 7 21.51 -12.69 -8.89
N ASP A 8 21.76 -13.98 -9.14
CA ASP A 8 21.06 -15.07 -8.44
C ASP A 8 21.40 -15.11 -6.93
N ASN A 9 22.47 -14.43 -6.51
CA ASN A 9 22.88 -14.35 -5.12
C ASN A 9 22.33 -13.09 -4.40
N GLN A 10 21.46 -12.30 -5.07
CA GLN A 10 20.95 -11.06 -4.50
C GLN A 10 19.56 -11.27 -3.87
N LEU A 11 19.46 -11.01 -2.57
CA LEU A 11 18.17 -11.01 -1.86
C LEU A 11 17.28 -9.88 -2.38
N CYS A 12 17.84 -8.69 -2.53
CA CYS A 12 17.09 -7.51 -2.93
C CYS A 12 16.44 -7.66 -4.31
N PHE A 13 17.11 -8.35 -5.22
CA PHE A 13 16.53 -8.64 -6.54
C PHE A 13 15.25 -9.46 -6.42
N ARG A 14 15.25 -10.47 -5.56
CA ARG A 14 14.06 -11.31 -5.33
C ARG A 14 12.93 -10.50 -4.69
N LEU A 15 13.24 -9.69 -3.70
CA LEU A 15 12.25 -8.83 -3.04
C LEU A 15 11.66 -7.82 -4.03
N TYR A 16 12.52 -7.17 -4.81
CA TYR A 16 12.09 -6.21 -5.83
C TYR A 16 11.19 -6.88 -6.87
N THR A 17 11.60 -8.03 -7.37
CA THR A 17 10.87 -8.76 -8.40
C THR A 17 9.53 -9.27 -7.87
N ALA A 18 9.54 -9.92 -6.70
CA ALA A 18 8.31 -10.43 -6.08
C ALA A 18 7.31 -9.30 -5.81
N ALA A 19 7.77 -8.18 -5.25
CA ALA A 19 6.91 -7.04 -4.96
C ALA A 19 6.27 -6.49 -6.25
N ARG A 20 7.06 -6.35 -7.32
CA ARG A 20 6.57 -5.86 -8.62
C ARG A 20 5.55 -6.81 -9.23
N LEU A 21 5.81 -8.10 -9.19
CA LEU A 21 4.91 -9.11 -9.77
C LEU A 21 3.61 -9.23 -8.96
N ILE A 22 3.70 -9.18 -7.63
CA ILE A 22 2.52 -9.21 -6.75
C ILE A 22 1.68 -7.94 -6.97
N ALA A 23 2.31 -6.77 -7.02
CA ALA A 23 1.61 -5.52 -7.31
C ALA A 23 0.91 -5.58 -8.67
N GLY A 24 1.56 -6.18 -9.68
CA GLY A 24 0.96 -6.38 -10.99
C GLY A 24 -0.24 -7.33 -10.98
N ALA A 25 -0.24 -8.31 -10.08
CA ALA A 25 -1.37 -9.24 -9.93
C ALA A 25 -2.65 -8.57 -9.43
N TYR A 26 -2.54 -7.42 -8.76
CA TYR A 26 -3.71 -6.61 -8.40
C TYR A 26 -4.32 -5.89 -9.62
N GLY A 27 -3.59 -5.78 -10.74
CA GLY A 27 -4.00 -4.97 -11.89
C GLY A 27 -5.43 -5.15 -12.34
N PRO A 28 -5.91 -6.39 -12.60
CA PRO A 28 -7.30 -6.60 -13.02
C PRO A 28 -8.34 -6.08 -12.04
N TYR A 29 -8.07 -6.17 -10.74
CA TYR A 29 -8.98 -5.67 -9.70
C TYR A 29 -8.96 -4.14 -9.65
N PHE A 30 -7.78 -3.54 -9.72
CA PHE A 30 -7.62 -2.08 -9.64
C PHE A 30 -8.14 -1.38 -10.89
N GLU A 31 -8.03 -1.99 -12.05
CA GLU A 31 -8.54 -1.44 -13.30
C GLU A 31 -10.03 -1.19 -13.20
N SER A 32 -10.78 -2.15 -12.66
CA SER A 32 -12.22 -2.01 -12.49
C SER A 32 -12.60 -0.94 -11.45
N LEU A 33 -11.72 -0.66 -10.48
CA LEU A 33 -11.93 0.36 -9.46
C LEU A 33 -11.36 1.73 -9.86
N GLY A 34 -10.54 1.78 -10.92
CA GLY A 34 -9.92 3.02 -11.36
C GLY A 34 -8.84 3.55 -10.44
N ILE A 35 -8.15 2.66 -9.70
CA ILE A 35 -7.11 3.04 -8.74
C ILE A 35 -5.79 2.32 -9.04
N THR A 36 -4.70 2.87 -8.48
CA THR A 36 -3.37 2.27 -8.51
C THR A 36 -3.08 1.55 -7.20
N TYR A 37 -2.03 0.74 -7.17
CA TYR A 37 -1.61 0.07 -5.93
C TYR A 37 -1.27 1.06 -4.80
N PRO A 38 -0.50 2.15 -5.01
CA PRO A 38 -0.28 3.12 -3.96
C PRO A 38 -1.55 3.78 -3.44
N GLN A 39 -2.52 4.06 -4.32
CA GLN A 39 -3.81 4.59 -3.91
C GLN A 39 -4.58 3.60 -3.04
N TYR A 40 -4.52 2.32 -3.39
CA TYR A 40 -5.12 1.26 -2.59
C TYR A 40 -4.52 1.23 -1.17
N LEU A 41 -3.20 1.40 -1.04
CA LEU A 41 -2.55 1.44 0.27
C LEU A 41 -3.07 2.60 1.13
N VAL A 42 -3.26 3.78 0.53
CA VAL A 42 -3.85 4.93 1.23
C VAL A 42 -5.28 4.61 1.68
N LEU A 43 -6.06 4.01 0.81
CA LEU A 43 -7.44 3.63 1.15
C LEU A 43 -7.48 2.63 2.29
N LEU A 44 -6.58 1.64 2.30
CA LEU A 44 -6.48 0.67 3.40
C LEU A 44 -6.26 1.37 4.74
N VAL A 45 -5.38 2.36 4.78
CA VAL A 45 -5.10 3.14 5.99
C VAL A 45 -6.35 3.91 6.43
N LEU A 46 -7.04 4.54 5.48
CA LEU A 46 -8.23 5.36 5.78
C LEU A 46 -9.47 4.52 6.10
N TRP A 47 -9.60 3.34 5.54
CA TRP A 47 -10.69 2.42 5.90
C TRP A 47 -10.53 1.89 7.33
N GLU A 48 -9.29 1.70 7.79
CA GLU A 48 -9.05 1.37 9.20
C GLU A 48 -9.45 2.51 10.13
N LYS A 49 -9.06 3.72 9.77
CA LYS A 49 -9.34 4.93 10.54
C LYS A 49 -9.35 6.11 9.59
N ASP A 50 -10.52 6.69 9.38
CA ASP A 50 -10.70 7.88 8.55
C ASP A 50 -10.14 9.14 9.25
N GLN A 51 -10.05 10.22 8.53
CA GLN A 51 -9.69 11.55 9.06
C GLN A 51 -8.31 11.56 9.72
N GLN A 52 -7.29 11.27 8.93
CA GLN A 52 -5.90 11.25 9.41
C GLN A 52 -5.06 12.35 8.76
N PRO A 53 -4.11 12.95 9.53
CA PRO A 53 -3.15 13.87 8.94
C PRO A 53 -2.30 13.20 7.85
N VAL A 54 -1.91 13.96 6.84
CA VAL A 54 -1.05 13.49 5.74
C VAL A 54 0.22 12.81 6.29
N ASN A 55 0.85 13.42 7.31
CA ASN A 55 2.07 12.86 7.90
C ASN A 55 1.85 11.49 8.54
N ASP A 56 0.70 11.27 9.16
CA ASP A 56 0.38 9.98 9.79
C ASP A 56 0.18 8.89 8.72
N ILE A 57 -0.46 9.24 7.62
CA ILE A 57 -0.62 8.30 6.49
C ILE A 57 0.75 7.94 5.92
N ALA A 58 1.60 8.93 5.66
CA ALA A 58 2.96 8.71 5.14
C ALA A 58 3.77 7.81 6.08
N LYS A 59 3.72 8.08 7.37
CA LYS A 59 4.41 7.29 8.38
C LYS A 59 3.91 5.85 8.41
N ARG A 60 2.61 5.65 8.35
CA ARG A 60 1.98 4.32 8.35
C ARG A 60 2.42 3.50 7.14
N LEU A 61 2.62 4.15 6.00
CA LEU A 61 3.02 3.51 4.74
C LEU A 61 4.54 3.44 4.54
N HIS A 62 5.34 3.94 5.50
CA HIS A 62 6.80 4.04 5.38
C HIS A 62 7.22 4.85 4.14
N LEU A 63 6.51 5.92 3.83
CA LEU A 63 6.79 6.81 2.71
C LEU A 63 7.05 8.23 3.21
N GLU A 64 7.78 8.98 2.41
CA GLU A 64 7.98 10.41 2.67
C GLU A 64 6.71 11.20 2.37
N THR A 65 6.47 12.28 3.13
CA THR A 65 5.31 13.15 2.93
C THR A 65 5.28 13.71 1.51
N ASN A 66 6.44 14.07 0.94
CA ASN A 66 6.52 14.59 -0.42
C ASN A 66 6.20 13.55 -1.50
N THR A 67 6.23 12.26 -1.17
CA THR A 67 5.75 11.18 -2.04
C THR A 67 4.23 11.02 -1.94
N VAL A 68 3.70 11.13 -0.73
CA VAL A 68 2.28 10.90 -0.46
C VAL A 68 1.42 12.08 -0.93
N THR A 69 1.91 13.32 -0.82
CA THR A 69 1.14 14.51 -1.20
C THR A 69 0.64 14.49 -2.65
N PRO A 70 1.49 14.22 -3.67
CA PRO A 70 1.00 14.12 -5.05
C PRO A 70 -0.01 12.99 -5.26
N LEU A 71 0.17 11.89 -4.53
CA LEU A 71 -0.74 10.75 -4.55
C LEU A 71 -2.13 11.16 -4.05
N LEU A 72 -2.18 11.88 -2.92
CA LEU A 72 -3.43 12.37 -2.36
C LEU A 72 -4.08 13.43 -3.25
N GLN A 73 -3.29 14.28 -3.90
CA GLN A 73 -3.82 15.26 -4.86
C GLN A 73 -4.56 14.58 -6.01
N ARG A 74 -4.01 13.49 -6.52
CA ARG A 74 -4.67 12.71 -7.58
C ARG A 74 -5.95 12.05 -7.07
N MET A 75 -5.92 11.49 -5.86
CA MET A 75 -7.10 10.88 -5.26
C MET A 75 -8.20 11.90 -4.98
N GLU A 76 -7.82 13.12 -4.63
CA GLU A 76 -8.75 14.23 -4.44
C GLU A 76 -9.42 14.59 -5.77
N ARG A 77 -8.66 14.68 -6.86
CA ARG A 77 -9.20 14.93 -8.20
C ARG A 77 -10.13 13.81 -8.67
N GLN A 78 -9.87 12.57 -8.25
CA GLN A 78 -10.73 11.42 -8.56
C GLN A 78 -11.98 11.36 -7.69
N GLY A 79 -12.09 12.23 -6.69
CA GLY A 79 -13.24 12.28 -5.81
C GLY A 79 -13.26 11.20 -4.73
N LEU A 80 -12.10 10.62 -4.40
CA LEU A 80 -12.00 9.55 -3.38
C LEU A 80 -11.73 10.09 -1.98
N VAL A 81 -11.02 11.21 -1.89
CA VAL A 81 -10.68 11.86 -0.62
C VAL A 81 -10.83 13.37 -0.74
N THR A 82 -10.93 14.04 0.40
CA THR A 82 -10.78 15.48 0.53
C THR A 82 -9.67 15.76 1.54
N ARG A 83 -9.08 16.96 1.45
CA ARG A 83 -8.08 17.41 2.40
C ARG A 83 -8.54 18.72 3.00
N VAL A 84 -8.63 18.78 4.32
CA VAL A 84 -9.09 19.95 5.05
C VAL A 84 -8.03 20.40 6.05
N LYS A 85 -8.08 21.66 6.48
CA LYS A 85 -7.18 22.17 7.50
C LYS A 85 -7.48 21.50 8.84
N GLY A 86 -6.42 21.19 9.62
CA GLY A 86 -6.58 20.72 10.97
C GLY A 86 -7.18 21.83 11.87
N GLU A 87 -8.03 21.42 12.81
CA GLU A 87 -8.67 22.35 13.72
C GLU A 87 -7.69 22.86 14.78
N VAL A 88 -6.83 21.98 15.30
CA VAL A 88 -5.83 22.30 16.34
C VAL A 88 -4.58 22.91 15.72
N ASP A 89 -4.02 22.24 14.71
CA ASP A 89 -2.86 22.72 13.95
C ASP A 89 -3.29 23.01 12.50
N THR A 90 -3.45 24.30 12.18
CA THR A 90 -3.93 24.74 10.86
C THR A 90 -2.93 24.50 9.75
N ARG A 91 -1.66 24.15 10.06
CA ARG A 91 -0.65 23.77 9.07
C ARG A 91 -0.85 22.33 8.59
N GLN A 92 -1.51 21.51 9.41
CA GLN A 92 -1.85 20.13 9.02
C GLN A 92 -2.95 20.12 7.97
N ARG A 93 -2.90 19.08 7.13
CA ARG A 93 -4.01 18.72 6.24
C ARG A 93 -4.53 17.36 6.70
N ILE A 94 -5.82 17.31 6.97
CA ILE A 94 -6.52 16.09 7.38
C ILE A 94 -7.15 15.48 6.14
N VAL A 95 -6.86 14.22 5.88
CA VAL A 95 -7.38 13.48 4.74
C VAL A 95 -8.64 12.74 5.18
N CYS A 96 -9.72 12.96 4.46
CA CYS A 96 -11.01 12.37 4.75
C CYS A 96 -11.53 11.60 3.55
N LEU A 97 -12.12 10.43 3.77
CA LEU A 97 -12.80 9.70 2.69
C LEU A 97 -14.06 10.46 2.26
N THR A 98 -14.29 10.53 0.96
CA THR A 98 -15.59 10.93 0.42
C THR A 98 -16.57 9.77 0.50
N ASP A 99 -17.83 9.99 0.17
CA ASP A 99 -18.80 8.90 0.07
C ASP A 99 -18.36 7.85 -0.95
N ALA A 100 -17.77 8.28 -2.07
CA ALA A 100 -17.22 7.37 -3.09
C ALA A 100 -16.04 6.57 -2.53
N GLY A 101 -15.14 7.19 -1.77
CA GLY A 101 -14.02 6.50 -1.13
C GLY A 101 -14.48 5.47 -0.11
N LYS A 102 -15.50 5.80 0.67
CA LYS A 102 -16.11 4.84 1.63
C LYS A 102 -16.79 3.68 0.90
N ALA A 103 -17.55 3.98 -0.14
CA ALA A 103 -18.27 2.95 -0.90
C ALA A 103 -17.33 1.96 -1.59
N MET A 104 -16.14 2.38 -1.95
CA MET A 104 -15.14 1.52 -2.61
C MET A 104 -14.67 0.37 -1.71
N GLU A 105 -14.73 0.52 -0.40
CA GLU A 105 -14.38 -0.54 0.55
C GLU A 105 -15.18 -1.82 0.28
N GLU A 106 -16.48 -1.68 0.05
CA GLU A 106 -17.36 -2.82 -0.27
C GLU A 106 -16.91 -3.54 -1.55
N GLN A 107 -16.50 -2.78 -2.56
CA GLN A 107 -16.01 -3.34 -3.83
C GLN A 107 -14.64 -3.99 -3.70
N ALA A 108 -13.82 -3.53 -2.75
CA ALA A 108 -12.45 -3.98 -2.57
C ALA A 108 -12.30 -5.12 -1.56
N LYS A 109 -13.32 -5.41 -0.78
CA LYS A 109 -13.21 -6.30 0.39
C LYS A 109 -12.70 -7.71 0.08
N ASP A 110 -12.98 -8.22 -1.11
CA ASP A 110 -12.58 -9.58 -1.50
C ASP A 110 -11.20 -9.65 -2.17
N ILE A 111 -10.59 -8.51 -2.48
CA ILE A 111 -9.30 -8.47 -3.19
C ILE A 111 -8.20 -9.21 -2.42
N PRO A 112 -8.00 -9.00 -1.10
CA PRO A 112 -6.94 -9.70 -0.37
C PRO A 112 -7.10 -11.22 -0.41
N ASN A 113 -8.32 -11.72 -0.28
CA ASN A 113 -8.56 -13.16 -0.30
C ASN A 113 -8.32 -13.77 -1.69
N ARG A 114 -8.69 -13.05 -2.73
CA ARG A 114 -8.45 -13.50 -4.11
C ARG A 114 -6.96 -13.53 -4.43
N LEU A 115 -6.23 -12.49 -4.03
CA LEU A 115 -4.78 -12.47 -4.21
C LEU A 115 -4.10 -13.55 -3.36
N GLY A 116 -4.53 -13.73 -2.11
CA GLY A 116 -4.04 -14.79 -1.24
C GLY A 116 -4.22 -16.17 -1.85
N ALA A 117 -5.37 -16.44 -2.45
CA ALA A 117 -5.63 -17.69 -3.15
C ALA A 117 -4.67 -17.89 -4.34
N GLU A 118 -4.36 -16.82 -5.07
CA GLU A 118 -3.41 -16.88 -6.17
C GLU A 118 -2.00 -17.21 -5.70
N VAL A 119 -1.55 -16.52 -4.65
CA VAL A 119 -0.21 -16.70 -4.10
C VAL A 119 -0.02 -18.08 -3.48
N THR A 120 -1.06 -18.61 -2.80
CA THR A 120 -0.98 -19.93 -2.15
C THR A 120 -0.96 -21.11 -3.12
N LYS A 121 -1.12 -20.87 -4.41
CA LYS A 121 -0.83 -21.89 -5.43
C LYS A 121 0.65 -22.22 -5.51
N TYR A 122 1.52 -21.33 -5.07
CA TYR A 122 2.99 -21.45 -5.24
C TYR A 122 3.74 -21.62 -3.93
N VAL A 123 3.22 -21.10 -2.83
CA VAL A 123 3.82 -21.21 -1.50
C VAL A 123 2.74 -21.55 -0.48
N SER A 124 3.12 -22.26 0.58
CA SER A 124 2.19 -22.64 1.65
C SER A 124 1.83 -21.42 2.52
N ILE A 125 0.75 -21.57 3.29
CA ILE A 125 0.35 -20.55 4.27
C ILE A 125 1.45 -20.39 5.33
N GLU A 126 2.07 -21.48 5.75
CA GLU A 126 3.18 -21.48 6.72
C GLU A 126 4.38 -20.71 6.18
N GLU A 127 4.73 -20.93 4.90
CA GLU A 127 5.81 -20.18 4.25
C GLU A 127 5.49 -18.69 4.17
N LEU A 128 4.26 -18.32 3.82
CA LEU A 128 3.84 -16.92 3.78
C LEU A 128 3.90 -16.27 5.15
N THR A 129 3.43 -16.95 6.18
CA THR A 129 3.47 -16.45 7.55
C THR A 129 4.90 -16.18 7.99
N SER A 130 5.81 -17.14 7.72
CA SER A 130 7.23 -16.97 8.02
C SER A 130 7.86 -15.82 7.25
N LEU A 131 7.50 -15.66 5.97
CA LEU A 131 7.99 -14.57 5.12
C LEU A 131 7.55 -13.21 5.66
N ILE A 132 6.28 -13.07 6.02
CA ILE A 132 5.75 -11.83 6.58
C ILE A 132 6.51 -11.46 7.86
N LEU A 133 6.72 -12.43 8.77
CA LEU A 133 7.45 -12.19 10.01
C LEU A 133 8.90 -11.77 9.74
N SER A 134 9.56 -12.41 8.76
CA SER A 134 10.92 -12.05 8.37
C SER A 134 11.01 -10.67 7.77
N LEU A 135 10.05 -10.30 6.90
CA LEU A 135 9.97 -8.97 6.31
C LEU A 135 9.71 -7.89 7.37
N ASP A 136 8.85 -8.16 8.34
CA ASP A 136 8.60 -7.24 9.45
C ASP A 136 9.89 -6.96 10.24
N LYS A 137 10.69 -7.99 10.51
CA LYS A 137 11.99 -7.83 11.18
C LYS A 137 12.96 -6.98 10.36
N LEU A 138 13.01 -7.20 9.04
CA LEU A 138 13.87 -6.42 8.15
C LEU A 138 13.45 -4.95 8.13
N ILE A 139 12.16 -4.68 7.99
CA ILE A 139 11.62 -3.32 7.97
C ILE A 139 11.92 -2.62 9.28
N GLU A 140 11.65 -3.26 10.42
CA GLU A 140 11.91 -2.68 11.73
C GLU A 140 13.40 -2.40 11.95
N GLY A 141 14.27 -3.29 11.49
CA GLY A 141 15.71 -3.13 11.66
C GLY A 141 16.35 -2.10 10.74
N LEU A 142 15.77 -1.86 9.56
CA LEU A 142 16.35 -0.98 8.54
C LEU A 142 15.77 0.44 8.56
N LYS A 143 14.63 0.67 9.22
CA LYS A 143 14.01 1.99 9.27
C LYS A 143 14.69 2.94 10.25
#